data_39024f1f0ed36a1d73e5f38dc7a54824
#
_entry.id   39024f1f0ed36a1d73e5f38dc7a54824
#
_cell.length_a   1.000
_cell.length_b   1.000
_cell.length_c   1.000
_cell.angle_alpha   90.00
_cell.angle_beta   90.00
_cell.angle_gamma   90.00
#
_symmetry.space_group_name_H-M   'P 1'
#
loop_
_entity.id
_entity.type
_entity.pdbx_description
1 polymer ?
#
loop_
_entity_poly.entity_id
_entity_poly.type
_entity_poly.pdbx_seq_one_letter_code
_entity_poly.pdbx_strand_id
1 'polypeptide(L)'
;VLVDLGAGTTDIAVFVHGAIAHSASLPIAGDKVTEDIAHMLRTPTPEAEQIKVRYACALAQLATAEESIQVPSVGDPPPRRLPRHSLAQAVQARYEEIFEMVQAELRRSGFEQHVRAGMVLTGGASKMEGVVELAEEMLQMPVRVGIPQHVTGLGEVVGNPVHATGVGLLLMGSQIENPRRPSISTGRAGSFFNKLKNWYRGEF
;
A
#
# COMPACT_ATOMS: atom_id res chain seq x y z
N VAL A 1 -0.95 -1.49 -12.31
CA VAL A 1 -1.50 -0.56 -11.29
C VAL A 1 -0.93 -0.88 -9.94
N LEU A 2 -0.62 0.13 -9.14
CA LEU A 2 -0.35 0.02 -7.71
C LEU A 2 -1.51 0.65 -6.96
N VAL A 3 -2.02 -0.06 -5.95
CA VAL A 3 -3.08 0.42 -5.05
C VAL A 3 -2.61 0.26 -3.61
N ASP A 4 -2.44 1.37 -2.91
CA ASP A 4 -2.10 1.40 -1.48
C ASP A 4 -3.39 1.50 -0.66
N LEU A 5 -3.77 0.39 -0.02
CA LEU A 5 -4.93 0.30 0.87
C LEU A 5 -4.48 0.68 2.29
N GLY A 6 -4.56 1.97 2.58
CA GLY A 6 -4.17 2.53 3.88
C GLY A 6 -5.23 2.36 4.98
N ALA A 7 -5.17 3.23 5.97
CA ALA A 7 -6.19 3.35 7.01
C ALA A 7 -7.36 4.22 6.52
N GLY A 8 -7.10 5.48 6.18
CA GLY A 8 -8.13 6.46 5.78
C GLY A 8 -8.28 6.62 4.27
N THR A 9 -7.27 6.30 3.47
CA THR A 9 -7.26 6.50 2.02
C THR A 9 -6.84 5.26 1.26
N THR A 10 -7.34 5.13 0.04
CA THR A 10 -6.87 4.20 -0.99
C THR A 10 -6.21 5.01 -2.09
N ASP A 11 -4.90 4.87 -2.23
CA ASP A 11 -4.10 5.63 -3.18
C ASP A 11 -3.76 4.77 -4.40
N ILE A 12 -4.03 5.31 -5.60
CA ILE A 12 -3.90 4.61 -6.88
C ILE A 12 -2.78 5.25 -7.70
N ALA A 13 -1.88 4.46 -8.25
CA ALA A 13 -0.88 4.89 -9.23
C ALA A 13 -0.87 3.95 -10.44
N VAL A 14 -1.10 4.50 -11.62
CA VAL A 14 -1.05 3.78 -12.89
C VAL A 14 0.30 4.04 -13.55
N PHE A 15 1.01 2.96 -13.86
CA PHE A 15 2.31 3.01 -14.53
C PHE A 15 2.17 2.57 -15.99
N VAL A 16 2.68 3.39 -16.90
CA VAL A 16 2.76 3.08 -18.32
C VAL A 16 4.19 3.32 -18.79
N HIS A 17 4.80 2.32 -19.39
CA HIS A 17 6.21 2.36 -19.82
C HIS A 17 7.19 2.79 -18.73
N GLY A 18 6.94 2.41 -17.47
CA GLY A 18 7.81 2.72 -16.34
C GLY A 18 7.64 4.11 -15.73
N ALA A 19 6.73 4.93 -16.23
CA ALA A 19 6.39 6.24 -15.67
C ALA A 19 4.97 6.25 -15.08
N ILE A 20 4.73 7.10 -14.07
CA ILE A 20 3.39 7.33 -13.54
C ILE A 20 2.60 8.11 -14.59
N ALA A 21 1.54 7.49 -15.11
CA ALA A 21 0.63 8.08 -16.11
C ALA A 21 -0.61 8.69 -15.44
N HIS A 22 -1.02 8.16 -14.29
CA HIS A 22 -2.16 8.66 -13.53
C HIS A 22 -1.99 8.36 -12.05
N SER A 23 -2.50 9.23 -11.20
CA SER A 23 -2.60 8.99 -9.76
C SER A 23 -3.91 9.57 -9.22
N ALA A 24 -4.49 8.90 -8.22
CA ALA A 24 -5.70 9.32 -7.54
C ALA A 24 -5.67 8.87 -6.08
N SER A 25 -6.44 9.55 -5.24
CA SER A 25 -6.65 9.17 -3.85
C SER A 25 -8.16 9.13 -3.58
N LEU A 26 -8.62 8.02 -3.02
CA LEU A 26 -10.01 7.79 -2.64
C LEU A 26 -10.13 7.89 -1.11
N PRO A 27 -11.12 8.61 -0.55
CA PRO A 27 -11.26 8.81 0.89
C PRO A 27 -11.99 7.63 1.58
N ILE A 28 -11.56 6.41 1.26
CA ILE A 28 -12.10 5.17 1.79
C ILE A 28 -10.99 4.13 1.91
N ALA A 29 -10.88 3.45 3.06
CA ALA A 29 -9.92 2.37 3.29
C ALA A 29 -10.24 1.59 4.58
N GLY A 30 -9.21 1.06 5.25
CA GLY A 30 -9.33 0.18 6.41
C GLY A 30 -10.12 0.72 7.59
N ASP A 31 -10.14 2.03 7.81
CA ASP A 31 -10.91 2.65 8.91
C ASP A 31 -12.42 2.50 8.70
N LYS A 32 -12.90 2.53 7.45
CA LYS A 32 -14.30 2.30 7.15
C LYS A 32 -14.73 0.86 7.47
N VAL A 33 -13.85 -0.11 7.24
CA VAL A 33 -14.09 -1.49 7.69
C VAL A 33 -14.22 -1.55 9.21
N THR A 34 -13.37 -0.83 9.94
CA THR A 34 -13.43 -0.75 11.40
C THR A 34 -14.72 -0.08 11.89
N GLU A 35 -15.13 1.01 11.24
CA GLU A 35 -16.40 1.69 11.56
C GLU A 35 -17.61 0.78 11.34
N ASP A 36 -17.65 0.02 10.24
CA ASP A 36 -18.74 -0.93 9.96
C ASP A 36 -18.81 -2.03 11.02
N ILE A 37 -17.66 -2.57 11.42
CA ILE A 37 -17.55 -3.57 12.48
C ILE A 37 -18.03 -2.97 13.81
N ALA A 38 -17.58 -1.76 14.15
CA ALA A 38 -17.97 -1.07 15.37
C ALA A 38 -19.50 -0.86 15.41
N HIS A 39 -20.08 -0.43 14.29
CA HIS A 39 -21.52 -0.22 14.16
C HIS A 39 -22.31 -1.52 14.25
N MET A 40 -21.91 -2.53 13.46
CA MET A 40 -22.58 -3.85 13.43
C MET A 40 -22.54 -4.54 14.80
N LEU A 41 -21.40 -4.47 15.47
CA LEU A 41 -21.19 -5.14 16.75
C LEU A 41 -21.58 -4.26 17.95
N ARG A 42 -21.87 -2.99 17.74
CA ARG A 42 -22.10 -2.00 18.81
C ARG A 42 -20.98 -2.05 19.85
N THR A 43 -19.75 -1.99 19.37
CA THR A 43 -18.53 -2.04 20.17
C THR A 43 -17.67 -0.79 19.92
N PRO A 44 -16.84 -0.34 20.88
CA PRO A 44 -15.94 0.78 20.64
C PRO A 44 -14.96 0.52 19.50
N THR A 45 -14.54 1.59 18.82
CA THR A 45 -13.64 1.50 17.66
C THR A 45 -12.32 0.73 17.95
N PRO A 46 -11.64 0.91 19.08
CA PRO A 46 -10.43 0.14 19.37
C PRO A 46 -10.64 -1.37 19.44
N GLU A 47 -11.77 -1.82 19.98
CA GLU A 47 -12.15 -3.23 20.04
C GLU A 47 -12.55 -3.75 18.66
N ALA A 48 -13.26 -2.93 17.88
CA ALA A 48 -13.60 -3.26 16.49
C ALA A 48 -12.34 -3.45 15.64
N GLU A 49 -11.32 -2.61 15.82
CA GLU A 49 -10.01 -2.75 15.15
C GLU A 49 -9.33 -4.07 15.52
N GLN A 50 -9.34 -4.45 16.79
CA GLN A 50 -8.79 -5.73 17.22
C GLN A 50 -9.54 -6.92 16.63
N ILE A 51 -10.88 -6.83 16.54
CA ILE A 51 -11.73 -7.85 15.91
C ILE A 51 -11.41 -7.94 14.43
N LYS A 52 -11.29 -6.81 13.73
CA LYS A 52 -10.89 -6.73 12.33
C LYS A 52 -9.57 -7.47 12.10
N VAL A 53 -8.53 -7.10 12.83
CA VAL A 53 -7.19 -7.66 12.64
C VAL A 53 -7.13 -9.17 12.94
N ARG A 54 -7.92 -9.66 13.90
CA ARG A 54 -7.84 -11.05 14.33
C ARG A 54 -8.76 -12.00 13.58
N TYR A 55 -9.93 -11.53 13.16
CA TYR A 55 -11.02 -12.42 12.74
C TYR A 55 -11.66 -12.06 11.41
N ALA A 56 -11.43 -10.84 10.90
CA ALA A 56 -12.06 -10.40 9.66
C ALA A 56 -11.48 -11.12 8.44
N CYS A 57 -12.29 -11.22 7.41
CA CYS A 57 -11.97 -11.79 6.13
C CYS A 57 -12.72 -11.01 5.04
N ALA A 58 -12.05 -10.68 3.95
CA ALA A 58 -12.65 -9.95 2.82
C ALA A 58 -13.47 -10.85 1.90
N LEU A 59 -13.43 -12.17 2.06
CA LEU A 59 -14.16 -13.13 1.26
C LEU A 59 -14.94 -14.08 2.18
N ALA A 60 -16.26 -13.88 2.27
CA ALA A 60 -17.11 -14.57 3.26
C ALA A 60 -17.09 -16.09 3.14
N GLN A 61 -16.85 -16.62 1.94
CA GLN A 61 -16.76 -18.07 1.72
C GLN A 61 -15.54 -18.74 2.40
N LEU A 62 -14.52 -17.97 2.82
CA LEU A 62 -13.40 -18.48 3.59
C LEU A 62 -13.73 -18.64 5.08
N ALA A 63 -14.77 -18.00 5.57
CA ALA A 63 -15.24 -18.14 6.95
C ALA A 63 -16.29 -19.25 7.04
N THR A 64 -15.98 -20.34 7.77
CA THR A 64 -16.93 -21.44 7.93
C THR A 64 -18.08 -21.06 8.83
N ALA A 65 -19.25 -21.69 8.62
CA ALA A 65 -20.47 -21.41 9.41
C ALA A 65 -20.32 -21.83 10.89
N GLU A 66 -19.42 -22.75 11.19
CA GLU A 66 -19.17 -23.28 12.54
C GLU A 66 -18.22 -22.40 13.36
N GLU A 67 -17.42 -21.55 12.68
CA GLU A 67 -16.52 -20.63 13.36
C GLU A 67 -17.29 -19.53 14.08
N SER A 68 -17.06 -19.39 15.39
CA SER A 68 -17.64 -18.31 16.19
C SER A 68 -16.55 -17.48 16.85
N ILE A 69 -16.75 -16.16 16.87
CA ILE A 69 -15.89 -15.21 17.56
C ILE A 69 -16.58 -14.70 18.82
N GLN A 70 -15.78 -14.38 19.83
CA GLN A 70 -16.25 -13.69 21.01
C GLN A 70 -16.11 -12.18 20.82
N VAL A 71 -17.21 -11.48 20.96
CA VAL A 71 -17.27 -10.02 20.81
C VAL A 71 -17.47 -9.40 22.18
N PRO A 72 -16.57 -8.48 22.62
CA PRO A 72 -16.77 -7.72 23.83
C PRO A 72 -18.10 -6.95 23.77
N SER A 73 -18.82 -6.91 24.85
CA SER A 73 -20.03 -6.09 24.97
C SER A 73 -19.68 -4.76 25.63
N VAL A 74 -20.36 -3.69 25.24
CA VAL A 74 -20.23 -2.38 25.90
C VAL A 74 -20.91 -2.44 27.26
N GLY A 75 -20.18 -2.13 28.33
CA GLY A 75 -20.66 -2.23 29.70
C GLY A 75 -20.42 -3.60 30.34
N ASP A 76 -21.26 -4.00 31.29
CA ASP A 76 -21.12 -5.20 32.14
C ASP A 76 -21.73 -6.52 31.58
N PRO A 77 -22.38 -6.59 30.38
CA PRO A 77 -22.90 -7.86 29.91
C PRO A 77 -21.80 -8.81 29.45
N PRO A 78 -22.01 -10.14 29.57
CA PRO A 78 -21.02 -11.12 29.14
C PRO A 78 -20.73 -11.02 27.63
N PRO A 79 -19.53 -11.44 27.18
CA PRO A 79 -19.17 -11.45 25.77
C PRO A 79 -20.19 -12.23 24.92
N ARG A 80 -20.55 -11.68 23.78
CA ARG A 80 -21.48 -12.33 22.84
C ARG A 80 -20.71 -13.22 21.86
N ARG A 81 -21.33 -14.32 21.46
CA ARG A 81 -20.84 -15.12 20.33
C ARG A 81 -21.48 -14.68 19.03
N LEU A 82 -20.66 -14.51 18.00
CA LEU A 82 -21.08 -14.18 16.65
C LEU A 82 -20.47 -15.18 15.68
N PRO A 83 -21.23 -15.69 14.68
CA PRO A 83 -20.63 -16.44 13.58
C PRO A 83 -19.59 -15.58 12.83
N ARG A 84 -18.38 -16.11 12.60
CA ARG A 84 -17.32 -15.41 11.84
C ARG A 84 -17.79 -15.06 10.43
N HIS A 85 -18.60 -15.93 9.84
CA HIS A 85 -19.20 -15.71 8.52
C HIS A 85 -20.00 -14.40 8.43
N SER A 86 -20.78 -14.05 9.48
CA SER A 86 -21.53 -12.78 9.49
C SER A 86 -20.61 -11.55 9.53
N LEU A 87 -19.49 -11.64 10.25
CA LEU A 87 -18.45 -10.60 10.22
C LEU A 87 -17.84 -10.49 8.82
N ALA A 88 -17.46 -11.62 8.23
CA ALA A 88 -16.88 -11.68 6.90
C ALA A 88 -17.79 -11.09 5.82
N GLN A 89 -19.10 -11.32 5.88
CA GLN A 89 -20.08 -10.72 4.95
C GLN A 89 -20.07 -9.18 5.01
N ALA A 90 -20.03 -8.61 6.21
CA ALA A 90 -19.99 -7.15 6.36
C ALA A 90 -18.66 -6.57 5.86
N VAL A 91 -17.55 -7.25 6.13
CA VAL A 91 -16.21 -6.84 5.68
C VAL A 91 -16.09 -6.96 4.16
N GLN A 92 -16.58 -8.05 3.57
CA GLN A 92 -16.62 -8.26 2.12
C GLN A 92 -17.35 -7.10 1.43
N ALA A 93 -18.55 -6.75 1.86
CA ALA A 93 -19.32 -5.66 1.27
C ALA A 93 -18.55 -4.33 1.24
N ARG A 94 -17.74 -4.05 2.28
CA ARG A 94 -16.91 -2.84 2.30
C ARG A 94 -15.73 -2.93 1.33
N TYR A 95 -15.06 -4.07 1.21
CA TYR A 95 -13.99 -4.24 0.23
C TYR A 95 -14.53 -4.23 -1.21
N GLU A 96 -15.72 -4.77 -1.44
CA GLU A 96 -16.42 -4.65 -2.74
C GLU A 96 -16.60 -3.18 -3.12
N GLU A 97 -17.12 -2.34 -2.22
CA GLU A 97 -17.26 -0.91 -2.46
C GLU A 97 -15.91 -0.24 -2.77
N ILE A 98 -14.85 -0.56 -2.01
CA ILE A 98 -13.50 -0.03 -2.28
C ILE A 98 -13.05 -0.40 -3.70
N PHE A 99 -13.19 -1.66 -4.11
CA PHE A 99 -12.76 -2.11 -5.44
C PHE A 99 -13.66 -1.58 -6.56
N GLU A 100 -14.95 -1.38 -6.33
CA GLU A 100 -15.84 -0.68 -7.26
C GLU A 100 -15.36 0.76 -7.49
N MET A 101 -15.00 1.49 -6.43
CA MET A 101 -14.46 2.84 -6.55
C MET A 101 -13.10 2.85 -7.26
N VAL A 102 -12.22 1.89 -7.00
CA VAL A 102 -10.95 1.73 -7.73
C VAL A 102 -11.22 1.48 -9.22
N GLN A 103 -12.15 0.59 -9.56
CA GLN A 103 -12.51 0.29 -10.95
C GLN A 103 -13.12 1.53 -11.64
N ALA A 104 -14.02 2.25 -10.95
CA ALA A 104 -14.61 3.48 -11.47
C ALA A 104 -13.53 4.53 -11.78
N GLU A 105 -12.53 4.67 -10.91
CA GLU A 105 -11.42 5.60 -11.12
C GLU A 105 -10.53 5.18 -12.31
N LEU A 106 -10.24 3.89 -12.46
CA LEU A 106 -9.51 3.36 -13.62
C LEU A 106 -10.26 3.61 -14.94
N ARG A 107 -11.59 3.47 -14.94
CA ARG A 107 -12.45 3.82 -16.09
C ARG A 107 -12.42 5.31 -16.37
N ARG A 108 -12.60 6.13 -15.34
CA ARG A 108 -12.60 7.60 -15.44
C ARG A 108 -11.29 8.14 -15.99
N SER A 109 -10.18 7.54 -15.61
CA SER A 109 -8.85 7.91 -16.10
C SER A 109 -8.55 7.46 -17.53
N GLY A 110 -9.36 6.57 -18.09
CA GLY A 110 -9.15 5.97 -19.42
C GLY A 110 -8.08 4.87 -19.46
N PHE A 111 -7.52 4.47 -18.32
CA PHE A 111 -6.44 3.47 -18.28
C PHE A 111 -6.92 2.03 -18.04
N GLU A 112 -8.21 1.77 -17.84
CA GLU A 112 -8.75 0.43 -17.56
C GLU A 112 -8.24 -0.63 -18.54
N GLN A 113 -8.20 -0.30 -19.84
CA GLN A 113 -7.73 -1.25 -20.86
C GLN A 113 -6.20 -1.41 -20.93
N HIS A 114 -5.45 -0.46 -20.38
CA HIS A 114 -3.98 -0.46 -20.42
C HIS A 114 -3.37 -1.22 -19.24
N VAL A 115 -4.14 -1.47 -18.18
CA VAL A 115 -3.65 -2.06 -16.92
C VAL A 115 -3.89 -3.56 -16.79
N ARG A 116 -4.13 -4.26 -17.90
CA ARG A 116 -4.34 -5.72 -17.94
C ARG A 116 -3.16 -6.54 -17.44
N ALA A 117 -1.97 -5.93 -17.31
CA ALA A 117 -0.80 -6.57 -16.71
C ALA A 117 -0.99 -6.94 -15.22
N GLY A 118 -2.05 -6.40 -14.59
CA GLY A 118 -2.43 -6.72 -13.24
C GLY A 118 -2.27 -5.57 -12.24
N MET A 119 -2.66 -5.86 -11.01
CA MET A 119 -2.67 -4.93 -9.88
C MET A 119 -1.75 -5.41 -8.76
N VAL A 120 -1.08 -4.46 -8.14
CA VAL A 120 -0.31 -4.69 -6.92
C VAL A 120 -1.01 -3.96 -5.78
N LEU A 121 -1.48 -4.71 -4.79
CA LEU A 121 -2.03 -4.16 -3.55
C LEU A 121 -0.90 -3.98 -2.54
N THR A 122 -0.90 -2.89 -1.82
CA THR A 122 0.00 -2.64 -0.68
C THR A 122 -0.74 -1.89 0.43
N GLY A 123 -0.05 -1.48 1.49
CA GLY A 123 -0.69 -0.85 2.64
C GLY A 123 -1.24 -1.85 3.67
N GLY A 124 -1.64 -1.36 4.82
CA GLY A 124 -2.07 -2.19 5.94
C GLY A 124 -3.32 -3.03 5.66
N ALA A 125 -4.30 -2.45 4.96
CA ALA A 125 -5.55 -3.12 4.65
C ALA A 125 -5.40 -4.19 3.54
N SER A 126 -4.30 -4.19 2.78
CA SER A 126 -3.99 -5.26 1.82
C SER A 126 -3.61 -6.60 2.47
N LYS A 127 -3.46 -6.63 3.80
CA LYS A 127 -3.19 -7.87 4.57
C LYS A 127 -4.46 -8.64 4.95
N MET A 128 -5.63 -8.10 4.63
CA MET A 128 -6.89 -8.77 4.92
C MET A 128 -6.94 -10.13 4.22
N GLU A 129 -7.30 -11.18 4.96
CA GLU A 129 -7.52 -12.51 4.41
C GLU A 129 -8.57 -12.48 3.29
N GLY A 130 -8.29 -13.08 2.14
CA GLY A 130 -9.21 -13.12 1.01
C GLY A 130 -9.28 -11.85 0.16
N VAL A 131 -8.49 -10.81 0.45
CA VAL A 131 -8.54 -9.54 -0.29
C VAL A 131 -8.03 -9.67 -1.72
N VAL A 132 -7.04 -10.51 -1.97
CA VAL A 132 -6.48 -10.74 -3.31
C VAL A 132 -7.49 -11.46 -4.17
N GLU A 133 -8.07 -12.53 -3.66
CA GLU A 133 -9.09 -13.33 -4.35
C GLU A 133 -10.32 -12.50 -4.70
N LEU A 134 -10.80 -11.68 -3.76
CA LEU A 134 -11.93 -10.77 -4.00
C LEU A 134 -11.58 -9.73 -5.08
N ALA A 135 -10.38 -9.14 -5.01
CA ALA A 135 -9.94 -8.16 -6.00
C ALA A 135 -9.82 -8.78 -7.39
N GLU A 136 -9.28 -10.00 -7.52
CA GLU A 136 -9.21 -10.73 -8.79
C GLU A 136 -10.58 -11.03 -9.37
N GLU A 137 -11.52 -11.46 -8.50
CA GLU A 137 -12.90 -11.72 -8.90
C GLU A 137 -13.60 -10.47 -9.44
N MET A 138 -13.47 -9.34 -8.74
CA MET A 138 -14.15 -8.09 -9.11
C MET A 138 -13.52 -7.39 -10.31
N LEU A 139 -12.20 -7.33 -10.35
CA LEU A 139 -11.46 -6.52 -11.32
C LEU A 139 -11.09 -7.32 -12.59
N GLN A 140 -11.27 -8.65 -12.58
CA GLN A 140 -10.99 -9.55 -13.69
C GLN A 140 -9.54 -9.39 -14.22
N MET A 141 -8.59 -9.21 -13.33
CA MET A 141 -7.16 -9.12 -13.64
C MET A 141 -6.32 -9.76 -12.53
N PRO A 142 -5.09 -10.22 -12.82
CA PRO A 142 -4.20 -10.76 -11.79
C PRO A 142 -3.90 -9.73 -10.71
N VAL A 143 -3.98 -10.14 -9.43
CA VAL A 143 -3.69 -9.29 -8.28
C VAL A 143 -2.64 -9.96 -7.39
N ARG A 144 -1.77 -9.19 -6.79
CA ARG A 144 -0.83 -9.67 -5.78
C ARG A 144 -0.57 -8.62 -4.71
N VAL A 145 -0.17 -9.06 -3.53
CA VAL A 145 0.33 -8.14 -2.50
C VAL A 145 1.78 -7.74 -2.82
N GLY A 146 2.05 -6.45 -2.77
CA GLY A 146 3.38 -5.85 -2.88
C GLY A 146 3.97 -5.55 -1.51
N ILE A 147 5.23 -5.89 -1.34
CA ILE A 147 6.02 -5.56 -0.15
C ILE A 147 7.21 -4.68 -0.54
N PRO A 148 7.75 -3.86 0.38
CA PRO A 148 8.97 -3.11 0.15
C PRO A 148 10.12 -4.01 -0.28
N GLN A 149 10.87 -3.57 -1.29
CA GLN A 149 12.03 -4.28 -1.83
C GLN A 149 13.28 -3.40 -1.76
N HIS A 150 14.44 -3.99 -2.02
CA HIS A 150 15.73 -3.29 -2.03
C HIS A 150 16.13 -2.68 -0.68
N VAL A 151 15.66 -3.27 0.41
CA VAL A 151 16.04 -2.88 1.78
C VAL A 151 16.98 -3.93 2.34
N THR A 152 18.12 -3.49 2.87
CA THR A 152 19.10 -4.33 3.57
C THR A 152 19.02 -4.07 5.08
N GLY A 153 19.37 -5.08 5.90
CA GLY A 153 19.34 -5.00 7.36
C GLY A 153 18.05 -5.53 7.95
N LEU A 154 17.10 -4.69 8.30
CA LEU A 154 15.82 -5.07 8.91
C LEU A 154 14.79 -5.60 7.91
N GLY A 155 15.21 -6.31 6.85
CA GLY A 155 14.35 -6.78 5.77
C GLY A 155 13.13 -7.56 6.22
N GLU A 156 13.25 -8.40 7.25
CA GLU A 156 12.12 -9.15 7.82
C GLU A 156 11.06 -8.25 8.47
N VAL A 157 11.48 -7.12 9.08
CA VAL A 157 10.56 -6.19 9.73
C VAL A 157 9.91 -5.28 8.70
N VAL A 158 10.71 -4.70 7.79
CA VAL A 158 10.22 -3.73 6.80
C VAL A 158 9.62 -4.37 5.56
N GLY A 159 9.81 -5.68 5.34
CA GLY A 159 9.20 -6.47 4.27
C GLY A 159 7.69 -6.71 4.45
N ASN A 160 6.98 -5.71 4.98
CA ASN A 160 5.56 -5.75 5.28
C ASN A 160 4.86 -4.61 4.48
N PRO A 161 3.73 -4.87 3.82
CA PRO A 161 3.01 -3.85 3.05
C PRO A 161 2.65 -2.60 3.87
N VAL A 162 2.49 -2.73 5.19
CA VAL A 162 2.27 -1.58 6.10
C VAL A 162 3.36 -0.51 5.97
N HIS A 163 4.58 -0.91 5.64
CA HIS A 163 5.74 -0.01 5.58
C HIS A 163 6.06 0.50 4.17
N ALA A 164 5.26 0.15 3.15
CA ALA A 164 5.58 0.42 1.75
C ALA A 164 5.85 1.89 1.48
N THR A 165 4.95 2.78 1.90
CA THR A 165 5.08 4.24 1.71
C THR A 165 6.28 4.80 2.48
N GLY A 166 6.47 4.42 3.76
CA GLY A 166 7.59 4.89 4.57
C GLY A 166 8.94 4.47 4.00
N VAL A 167 9.06 3.21 3.58
CA VAL A 167 10.29 2.70 2.93
C VAL A 167 10.53 3.40 1.60
N GLY A 168 9.50 3.61 0.79
CA GLY A 168 9.60 4.34 -0.48
C GLY A 168 10.12 5.76 -0.30
N LEU A 169 9.64 6.49 0.71
CA LEU A 169 10.11 7.84 1.04
C LEU A 169 11.57 7.85 1.49
N LEU A 170 11.99 6.89 2.32
CA LEU A 170 13.38 6.76 2.75
C LEU A 170 14.31 6.47 1.57
N LEU A 171 13.94 5.56 0.68
CA LEU A 171 14.71 5.23 -0.52
C LEU A 171 14.83 6.45 -1.45
N MET A 172 13.73 7.17 -1.65
CA MET A 172 13.74 8.41 -2.45
C MET A 172 14.64 9.48 -1.82
N GLY A 173 14.52 9.69 -0.49
CA GLY A 173 15.35 10.65 0.25
C GLY A 173 16.85 10.33 0.12
N SER A 174 17.23 9.06 0.25
CA SER A 174 18.63 8.63 0.09
C SER A 174 19.19 8.87 -1.32
N GLN A 175 18.36 8.81 -2.34
CA GLN A 175 18.76 9.12 -3.72
C GLN A 175 18.96 10.62 -3.96
N ILE A 176 18.15 11.45 -3.29
CA ILE A 176 18.26 12.93 -3.36
C ILE A 176 19.50 13.42 -2.61
N GLU A 177 19.81 12.87 -1.44
CA GLU A 177 20.98 13.23 -0.64
C GLU A 177 22.30 12.77 -1.26
N ASN A 178 22.28 11.73 -2.10
CA ASN A 178 23.39 11.30 -2.93
C ASN A 178 23.13 11.61 -4.41
N PRO A 179 23.02 12.89 -4.82
CA PRO A 179 23.16 13.19 -6.22
C PRO A 179 24.53 12.65 -6.60
N ARG A 180 24.59 11.70 -7.55
CA ARG A 180 25.85 11.30 -8.18
C ARG A 180 26.53 12.60 -8.56
N ARG A 181 27.50 13.04 -7.74
CA ARG A 181 28.33 14.20 -8.09
C ARG A 181 28.84 13.86 -9.48
N PRO A 182 28.52 14.65 -10.52
CA PRO A 182 29.20 14.45 -11.79
C PRO A 182 30.69 14.50 -11.43
N SER A 183 31.40 13.43 -11.72
CA SER A 183 32.85 13.42 -11.58
C SER A 183 33.34 14.50 -12.52
N ILE A 184 33.53 15.71 -11.98
CA ILE A 184 34.25 16.75 -12.69
C ILE A 184 35.63 16.14 -12.83
N SER A 185 35.90 15.60 -14.00
CA SER A 185 37.25 15.17 -14.34
C SER A 185 38.11 16.42 -14.28
N THR A 186 38.83 16.59 -13.17
CA THR A 186 39.80 17.65 -12.93
C THR A 186 40.98 17.55 -13.89
N GLY A 187 40.89 16.74 -14.94
CA GLY A 187 41.95 16.50 -15.93
C GLY A 187 42.27 17.67 -16.86
N ARG A 188 41.46 18.73 -16.92
CA ARG A 188 41.76 19.88 -17.81
C ARG A 188 42.14 21.17 -17.10
N ALA A 189 41.66 21.38 -15.89
CA ALA A 189 42.00 22.59 -15.13
C ALA A 189 43.43 22.55 -14.60
N GLY A 190 43.92 21.38 -14.14
CA GLY A 190 45.29 21.22 -13.65
C GLY A 190 46.36 21.49 -14.72
N SER A 191 46.13 21.14 -15.98
CA SER A 191 47.05 21.41 -17.10
C SER A 191 47.12 22.90 -17.44
N PHE A 192 46.01 23.62 -17.31
CA PHE A 192 45.97 25.05 -17.60
C PHE A 192 46.72 25.88 -16.54
N PHE A 193 46.52 25.56 -15.26
CA PHE A 193 47.20 26.22 -14.16
C PHE A 193 48.70 25.92 -14.15
N ASN A 194 49.14 24.72 -14.52
CA ASN A 194 50.56 24.40 -14.65
C ASN A 194 51.24 25.16 -15.82
N LYS A 195 50.54 25.31 -16.97
CA LYS A 195 51.04 26.13 -18.07
C LYS A 195 51.15 27.61 -17.71
N LEU A 196 50.17 28.15 -16.96
CA LEU A 196 50.19 29.54 -16.51
C LEU A 196 51.33 29.79 -15.49
N LYS A 197 51.56 28.82 -14.59
CA LYS A 197 52.64 28.90 -13.57
C LYS A 197 54.03 28.82 -14.18
N ASN A 198 54.22 28.01 -15.23
CA ASN A 198 55.51 27.92 -15.95
C ASN A 198 55.78 29.18 -16.80
N TRP A 199 54.71 29.75 -17.41
CA TRP A 199 54.79 31.02 -18.14
C TRP A 199 55.20 32.19 -17.21
N TYR A 200 54.70 32.25 -15.99
CA TYR A 200 55.02 33.31 -15.01
C TYR A 200 56.41 33.14 -14.39
N ARG A 201 57.04 31.95 -14.42
CA ARG A 201 58.38 31.67 -13.91
C ARG A 201 59.48 31.84 -14.94
N GLY A 202 59.18 32.17 -16.19
CA GLY A 202 60.16 32.49 -17.21
C GLY A 202 61.06 31.32 -17.61
N GLU A 203 60.67 30.07 -17.36
CA GLU A 203 61.37 28.89 -17.84
C GLU A 203 60.83 28.51 -19.22
N PHE A 204 61.66 28.74 -20.22
CA PHE A 204 61.48 28.28 -21.58
C PHE A 204 61.98 26.84 -21.73
#